data_47e2f893ee7e809465f43e0284c460f7
#
_entry.id   47e2f893ee7e809465f43e0284c460f7
#
_cell.length_a   1.000
_cell.length_b   1.000
_cell.length_c   1.000
_cell.angle_alpha   90.00
_cell.angle_beta   90.00
_cell.angle_gamma   90.00
#
_symmetry.space_group_name_H-M   'P 1'
#
loop_
_entity.id
_entity.type
_entity.pdbx_description
1 polymer ?
#
loop_
_entity_poly.entity_id
_entity_poly.type
_entity_poly.pdbx_seq_one_letter_code
_entity_poly.pdbx_strand_id
1 'polypeptide(L)'
;MKKKAFQKIELSRLGMGNMRLPSVDAKDSKAPIDYPEAIKLIRRAYEEGINYFDTAYVYNDGDSEKCLGEAMKVFPRDSYYLATKFHIDANPDYEAVFEEQLRRLQTDRIDFYLIHCLTDGNADKYLNSGA
;
A
#
# COMPACT_ATOMS: atom_id res chain seq x y z
N MET A 1 11.48 15.87 7.80
CA MET A 1 11.97 14.45 7.69
C MET A 1 13.28 14.40 6.92
N LYS A 2 14.28 13.59 7.40
CA LYS A 2 15.52 13.37 6.63
C LYS A 2 15.24 12.42 5.47
N LYS A 3 15.77 12.73 4.27
CA LYS A 3 15.66 11.91 3.07
C LYS A 3 17.00 11.25 2.74
N LYS A 4 16.98 10.21 1.91
CA LYS A 4 18.15 9.51 1.38
C LYS A 4 17.89 9.16 -0.09
N ALA A 5 18.93 9.30 -0.91
CA ALA A 5 18.86 8.88 -2.30
C ALA A 5 18.68 7.36 -2.42
N PHE A 6 17.76 6.96 -3.27
CA PHE A 6 17.55 5.60 -3.71
C PHE A 6 17.46 5.62 -5.25
N GLN A 7 18.49 5.10 -5.92
CA GLN A 7 18.63 5.25 -7.36
C GLN A 7 18.53 6.73 -7.81
N LYS A 8 17.49 7.08 -8.58
CA LYS A 8 17.26 8.44 -9.11
C LYS A 8 16.25 9.25 -8.32
N ILE A 9 15.76 8.72 -7.18
CA ILE A 9 14.72 9.36 -6.35
C ILE A 9 15.22 9.59 -4.93
N GLU A 10 14.55 10.46 -4.20
CA GLU A 10 14.80 10.70 -2.78
C GLU A 10 13.64 10.17 -1.93
N LEU A 11 13.93 9.19 -1.09
CA LEU A 11 12.97 8.64 -0.14
C LEU A 11 13.20 9.19 1.27
N SER A 12 12.11 9.43 2.00
CA SER A 12 12.18 9.64 3.44
C SER A 12 12.81 8.42 4.11
N ARG A 13 13.62 8.64 5.14
CA ARG A 13 14.28 7.54 5.87
C ARG A 13 13.32 6.66 6.66
N LEU A 14 12.10 7.14 6.85
CA LEU A 14 10.98 6.40 7.43
C LEU A 14 9.89 6.28 6.37
N GLY A 15 9.38 5.09 6.15
CA GLY A 15 8.16 4.80 5.39
C GLY A 15 6.98 4.54 6.31
N MET A 16 5.76 4.69 5.80
CA MET A 16 4.55 4.35 6.52
C MET A 16 3.93 3.06 5.98
N GLY A 17 3.83 2.02 6.83
CA GLY A 17 3.08 0.80 6.53
C GLY A 17 1.61 0.95 6.94
N ASN A 18 0.70 0.47 6.09
CA ASN A 18 -0.75 0.60 6.27
C ASN A 18 -1.46 -0.73 6.59
N MET A 19 -0.74 -1.74 7.06
CA MET A 19 -1.31 -3.02 7.46
C MET A 19 -2.15 -2.91 8.75
N ARG A 20 -1.77 -2.01 9.66
CA ARG A 20 -2.40 -1.86 10.98
C ARG A 20 -2.87 -0.43 11.19
N LEU A 21 -3.78 0.00 10.32
CA LEU A 21 -4.47 1.28 10.47
C LEU A 21 -5.40 1.26 11.70
N PRO A 22 -5.71 2.41 12.29
CA PRO A 22 -6.73 2.51 13.33
C PRO A 22 -8.03 1.82 12.92
N SER A 23 -8.62 1.05 13.82
CA SER A 23 -9.89 0.36 13.63
C SER A 23 -10.96 0.87 14.59
N VAL A 24 -12.23 0.67 14.26
CA VAL A 24 -13.36 1.09 15.10
C VAL A 24 -13.41 0.37 16.47
N ASP A 25 -12.76 -0.79 16.57
CA ASP A 25 -12.51 -1.49 17.83
C ASP A 25 -11.06 -2.01 17.88
N ALA A 26 -10.23 -1.33 18.65
CA ALA A 26 -8.82 -1.68 18.81
C ALA A 26 -8.56 -3.07 19.45
N LYS A 27 -9.58 -3.68 20.05
CA LYS A 27 -9.50 -5.03 20.65
C LYS A 27 -9.85 -6.14 19.67
N ASP A 28 -10.54 -5.83 18.60
CA ASP A 28 -10.88 -6.77 17.54
C ASP A 28 -9.98 -6.54 16.31
N SER A 29 -9.08 -7.49 16.06
CA SER A 29 -8.17 -7.45 14.91
C SER A 29 -8.86 -7.52 13.54
N LYS A 30 -10.16 -7.87 13.51
CA LYS A 30 -11.01 -7.93 12.33
C LYS A 30 -11.95 -6.75 12.21
N ALA A 31 -11.94 -5.83 13.18
CA ALA A 31 -12.79 -4.65 13.11
C ALA A 31 -12.45 -3.80 11.88
N PRO A 32 -13.46 -3.18 11.25
CA PRO A 32 -13.25 -2.27 10.11
C PRO A 32 -12.29 -1.13 10.45
N ILE A 33 -11.62 -0.59 9.43
CA ILE A 33 -10.78 0.60 9.56
C ILE A 33 -11.65 1.78 10.02
N ASP A 34 -11.19 2.49 11.03
CA ASP A 34 -11.70 3.82 11.39
C ASP A 34 -11.16 4.84 10.39
N TYR A 35 -11.89 5.06 9.30
CA TYR A 35 -11.46 5.93 8.20
C TYR A 35 -11.10 7.35 8.66
N PRO A 36 -11.90 8.06 9.47
CA PRO A 36 -11.55 9.38 9.96
C PRO A 36 -10.19 9.42 10.66
N GLU A 37 -9.93 8.50 11.58
CA GLU A 37 -8.66 8.46 12.31
C GLU A 37 -7.50 7.95 11.44
N ALA A 38 -7.74 6.95 10.58
CA ALA A 38 -6.73 6.43 9.67
C ALA A 38 -6.29 7.50 8.64
N ILE A 39 -7.23 8.19 8.02
CA ILE A 39 -6.96 9.28 7.05
C ILE A 39 -6.18 10.40 7.73
N LYS A 40 -6.56 10.82 8.92
CA LYS A 40 -5.86 11.83 9.70
C LYS A 40 -4.40 11.41 9.98
N LEU A 41 -4.20 10.15 10.39
CA LEU A 41 -2.87 9.60 10.64
C LEU A 41 -2.00 9.58 9.37
N ILE A 42 -2.55 9.10 8.24
CA ILE A 42 -1.83 9.02 6.96
C ILE A 42 -1.45 10.43 6.49
N ARG A 43 -2.38 11.38 6.51
CA ARG A 43 -2.12 12.77 6.12
C ARG A 43 -1.08 13.43 7.01
N ARG A 44 -1.16 13.20 8.32
CA ARG A 44 -0.15 13.69 9.26
C ARG A 44 1.24 13.14 8.95
N ALA A 45 1.36 11.85 8.62
CA ALA A 45 2.62 11.24 8.23
C ALA A 45 3.22 11.92 6.98
N TYR A 46 2.39 12.21 5.97
CA TYR A 46 2.82 12.95 4.78
C TYR A 46 3.28 14.37 5.14
N GLU A 47 2.51 15.12 5.91
CA GLU A 47 2.81 16.49 6.34
C GLU A 47 4.12 16.57 7.12
N GLU A 48 4.46 15.54 7.91
CA GLU A 48 5.75 15.41 8.62
C GLU A 48 6.90 14.98 7.70
N GLY A 49 6.63 14.81 6.40
CA GLY A 49 7.61 14.58 5.34
C GLY A 49 7.91 13.12 5.04
N ILE A 50 7.07 12.17 5.46
CA ILE A 50 7.09 10.81 4.93
C ILE A 50 6.58 10.86 3.49
N ASN A 51 7.32 10.26 2.57
CA ASN A 51 6.96 10.21 1.15
C ASN A 51 6.96 8.78 0.57
N TYR A 52 6.99 7.75 1.41
CA TYR A 52 6.86 6.35 1.02
C TYR A 52 5.76 5.69 1.84
N PHE A 53 4.71 5.19 1.16
CA PHE A 53 3.54 4.57 1.76
C PHE A 53 3.37 3.16 1.23
N ASP A 54 3.37 2.18 2.13
CA ASP A 54 3.28 0.75 1.82
C ASP A 54 1.92 0.19 2.22
N THR A 55 1.32 -0.57 1.33
CA THR A 55 0.10 -1.34 1.57
C THR A 55 0.18 -2.70 0.88
N ALA A 56 -0.91 -3.45 0.82
CA ALA A 56 -1.02 -4.69 0.05
C ALA A 56 -2.48 -4.99 -0.32
N TYR A 57 -2.66 -5.76 -1.38
CA TYR A 57 -3.96 -6.19 -1.91
C TYR A 57 -4.87 -6.81 -0.85
N VAL A 58 -4.29 -7.59 0.08
CA VAL A 58 -5.04 -8.35 1.10
C VAL A 58 -5.17 -7.64 2.45
N TYR A 59 -4.52 -6.48 2.67
CA TYR A 59 -4.59 -5.82 3.97
C TYR A 59 -6.01 -5.31 4.25
N ASN A 60 -6.57 -5.71 5.39
CA ASN A 60 -7.94 -5.41 5.79
C ASN A 60 -8.95 -5.75 4.67
N ASP A 61 -8.80 -6.93 4.06
CA ASP A 61 -9.64 -7.41 2.94
C ASP A 61 -9.73 -6.40 1.77
N GLY A 62 -8.62 -5.72 1.47
CA GLY A 62 -8.50 -4.71 0.42
C GLY A 62 -8.89 -3.29 0.85
N ASP A 63 -9.36 -3.13 2.09
CA ASP A 63 -9.82 -1.83 2.58
C ASP A 63 -8.67 -0.88 2.91
N SER A 64 -7.48 -1.43 3.21
CA SER A 64 -6.27 -0.63 3.43
C SER A 64 -5.88 0.18 2.18
N GLU A 65 -5.95 -0.40 0.99
CA GLU A 65 -5.66 0.32 -0.27
C GLU A 65 -6.69 1.43 -0.52
N LYS A 66 -7.97 1.18 -0.28
CA LYS A 66 -9.04 2.17 -0.43
C LYS A 66 -8.85 3.35 0.54
N CYS A 67 -8.56 3.04 1.80
CA CYS A 67 -8.33 4.06 2.82
C CYS A 67 -7.10 4.91 2.48
N LEU A 68 -6.01 4.29 2.04
CA LEU A 68 -4.80 4.99 1.61
C LEU A 68 -5.08 5.89 0.39
N GLY A 69 -5.80 5.39 -0.62
CA GLY A 69 -6.21 6.18 -1.79
C GLY A 69 -7.04 7.40 -1.39
N GLU A 70 -8.03 7.20 -0.52
CA GLU A 70 -8.87 8.29 0.00
C GLU A 70 -8.06 9.33 0.80
N ALA A 71 -7.08 8.89 1.57
CA ALA A 71 -6.22 9.78 2.33
C ALA A 71 -5.33 10.63 1.43
N MET A 72 -4.74 10.02 0.39
CA MET A 72 -3.68 10.62 -0.41
C MET A 72 -4.16 11.42 -1.61
N LYS A 73 -5.42 11.28 -2.06
CA LYS A 73 -5.96 11.98 -3.23
C LYS A 73 -5.91 13.51 -3.16
N VAL A 74 -5.74 14.08 -1.98
CA VAL A 74 -5.66 15.54 -1.77
C VAL A 74 -4.25 16.09 -1.99
N PHE A 75 -3.25 15.23 -2.11
CA PHE A 75 -1.85 15.61 -2.31
C PHE A 75 -1.41 15.39 -3.76
N PRO A 76 -0.43 16.18 -4.27
CA PRO A 76 0.12 15.97 -5.60
C PRO A 76 0.71 14.56 -5.73
N ARG A 77 0.28 13.79 -6.75
CA ARG A 77 0.71 12.39 -6.93
C ARG A 77 2.24 12.24 -7.06
N ASP A 78 2.92 13.22 -7.62
CA ASP A 78 4.37 13.23 -7.79
C ASP A 78 5.16 13.56 -6.51
N SER A 79 4.48 13.84 -5.40
CA SER A 79 5.10 14.20 -4.13
C SER A 79 5.35 13.01 -3.19
N TYR A 80 4.83 11.83 -3.53
CA TYR A 80 4.97 10.62 -2.72
C TYR A 80 5.06 9.37 -3.60
N TYR A 81 5.49 8.28 -2.99
CA TYR A 81 5.66 6.96 -3.59
C TYR A 81 4.71 5.95 -2.95
N LEU A 82 4.01 5.19 -3.78
CA LEU A 82 3.11 4.11 -3.37
C LEU A 82 3.76 2.76 -3.63
N ALA A 83 3.75 1.92 -2.60
CA ALA A 83 4.11 0.51 -2.68
C ALA A 83 2.90 -0.35 -2.36
N THR A 84 2.60 -1.32 -3.22
CA THR A 84 1.64 -2.38 -2.94
C THR A 84 2.15 -3.72 -3.45
N LYS A 85 1.38 -4.80 -3.28
CA LYS A 85 1.88 -6.16 -3.46
C LYS A 85 0.87 -7.03 -4.16
N PHE A 86 1.35 -7.84 -5.10
CA PHE A 86 0.59 -8.93 -5.71
C PHE A 86 0.62 -10.17 -4.81
N HIS A 87 -0.53 -10.76 -4.55
CA HIS A 87 -0.68 -11.97 -3.74
C HIS A 87 -1.38 -13.06 -4.56
N ILE A 88 -0.60 -14.01 -5.09
CA ILE A 88 -1.07 -15.00 -6.05
C ILE A 88 -2.14 -15.95 -5.50
N ASP A 89 -2.09 -16.29 -4.21
CA ASP A 89 -3.09 -17.17 -3.60
C ASP A 89 -4.42 -16.43 -3.30
N ALA A 90 -4.42 -15.10 -3.30
CA ALA A 90 -5.66 -14.32 -3.16
C ALA A 90 -6.39 -14.19 -4.49
N ASN A 91 -5.64 -13.92 -5.56
CA ASN A 91 -6.13 -13.92 -6.93
C ASN A 91 -4.94 -14.14 -7.87
N PRO A 92 -4.93 -15.21 -8.70
CA PRO A 92 -3.83 -15.50 -9.60
C PRO A 92 -3.78 -14.61 -10.86
N ASP A 93 -4.85 -13.89 -11.17
CA ASP A 93 -4.93 -12.96 -12.30
C ASP A 93 -4.24 -11.64 -11.91
N TYR A 94 -2.95 -11.54 -12.19
CA TYR A 94 -2.14 -10.38 -11.79
C TYR A 94 -2.55 -9.08 -12.49
N GLU A 95 -3.02 -9.15 -13.74
CA GLU A 95 -3.50 -7.97 -14.48
C GLU A 95 -4.78 -7.42 -13.85
N ALA A 96 -5.75 -8.29 -13.58
CA ALA A 96 -6.99 -7.90 -12.90
C ALA A 96 -6.72 -7.36 -11.50
N VAL A 97 -5.79 -7.97 -10.74
CA VAL A 97 -5.36 -7.48 -9.41
C VAL A 97 -4.75 -6.10 -9.54
N PHE A 98 -3.82 -5.90 -10.47
CA PHE A 98 -3.14 -4.62 -10.66
C PHE A 98 -4.13 -3.49 -11.00
N GLU A 99 -5.05 -3.73 -11.93
CA GLU A 99 -6.10 -2.78 -12.30
C GLU A 99 -7.03 -2.45 -11.12
N GLU A 100 -7.37 -3.46 -10.32
CA GLU A 100 -8.17 -3.24 -9.11
C GLU A 100 -7.42 -2.40 -8.06
N GLN A 101 -6.12 -2.64 -7.88
CA GLN A 101 -5.28 -1.87 -6.97
C GLN A 101 -5.15 -0.40 -7.38
N LEU A 102 -4.99 -0.12 -8.69
CA LEU A 102 -5.03 1.25 -9.21
C LEU A 102 -6.34 1.95 -8.87
N ARG A 103 -7.48 1.25 -9.04
CA ARG A 103 -8.79 1.80 -8.67
C ARG A 103 -8.93 2.06 -7.17
N ARG A 104 -8.53 1.10 -6.32
CA ARG A 104 -8.59 1.23 -4.87
C ARG A 104 -7.74 2.38 -4.36
N LEU A 105 -6.52 2.52 -4.90
CA LEU A 105 -5.57 3.58 -4.57
C LEU A 105 -5.88 4.93 -5.23
N GLN A 106 -6.88 4.97 -6.13
CA GLN A 106 -7.27 6.17 -6.88
C GLN A 106 -6.09 6.84 -7.61
N THR A 107 -5.29 6.03 -8.32
CA THR A 107 -4.07 6.47 -8.99
C THR A 107 -3.92 5.76 -10.35
N ASP A 108 -3.14 6.35 -11.23
CA ASP A 108 -2.79 5.79 -12.55
C ASP A 108 -1.46 5.00 -12.53
N ARG A 109 -0.74 4.99 -11.40
CA ARG A 109 0.54 4.29 -11.28
C ARG A 109 0.82 3.82 -9.86
N ILE A 110 1.60 2.76 -9.77
CA ILE A 110 2.23 2.24 -8.55
C ILE A 110 3.75 2.39 -8.75
N ASP A 111 4.43 2.96 -7.75
CA ASP A 111 5.88 3.23 -7.86
C ASP A 111 6.72 2.00 -7.48
N PHE A 112 6.24 1.17 -6.55
CA PHE A 112 6.89 -0.06 -6.11
C PHE A 112 5.87 -1.19 -6.05
N TYR A 113 6.04 -2.18 -6.90
CA TYR A 113 5.16 -3.35 -6.94
C TYR A 113 5.92 -4.59 -6.51
N LEU A 114 5.47 -5.22 -5.43
CA LEU A 114 6.17 -6.30 -4.78
C LEU A 114 5.41 -7.64 -4.93
N ILE A 115 6.15 -8.73 -4.90
CA ILE A 115 5.61 -10.07 -4.70
C ILE A 115 5.37 -10.28 -3.20
N HIS A 116 4.14 -10.62 -2.82
CA HIS A 116 3.73 -10.72 -1.42
C HIS A 116 4.09 -12.09 -0.85
N CYS A 117 4.75 -12.09 0.30
CA CYS A 117 5.07 -13.31 1.06
C CYS A 117 5.80 -14.37 0.23
N LEU A 118 6.76 -13.98 -0.60
CA LEU A 118 7.56 -14.92 -1.37
C LEU A 118 8.33 -15.87 -0.45
N THR A 119 8.20 -17.16 -0.70
CA THR A 119 8.88 -18.24 0.01
C THR A 119 9.33 -19.32 -0.97
N ASP A 120 10.24 -20.22 -0.56
CA ASP A 120 10.64 -21.36 -1.38
C ASP A 120 9.43 -22.22 -1.78
N GLY A 121 8.40 -22.31 -0.92
CA GLY A 121 7.20 -23.11 -1.16
C GLY A 121 6.22 -22.54 -2.19
N ASN A 122 6.32 -21.25 -2.53
CA ASN A 122 5.42 -20.60 -3.50
C ASN A 122 6.13 -19.90 -4.66
N ALA A 123 7.47 -19.92 -4.70
CA ALA A 123 8.26 -19.28 -5.73
C ALA A 123 7.86 -19.73 -7.14
N ASP A 124 7.69 -21.05 -7.35
CA ASP A 124 7.29 -21.61 -8.64
C ASP A 124 5.92 -21.11 -9.12
N LYS A 125 4.97 -20.85 -8.19
CA LYS A 125 3.67 -20.28 -8.57
C LYS A 125 3.84 -18.89 -9.17
N TYR A 126 4.67 -18.04 -8.56
CA TYR A 126 4.94 -16.70 -9.06
C TYR A 126 5.72 -16.72 -10.37
N LEU A 127 6.76 -17.54 -10.49
CA LEU A 127 7.57 -17.67 -11.70
C LEU A 127 6.76 -18.15 -12.92
N ASN A 128 5.74 -18.97 -12.69
CA ASN A 128 4.89 -19.53 -13.74
C ASN A 128 3.59 -18.72 -13.96
N SER A 129 3.35 -17.66 -13.20
CA SER A 129 2.11 -16.87 -13.32
C SER A 129 2.10 -15.92 -14.51
N GLY A 130 3.27 -15.58 -15.06
CA GLY A 130 3.43 -14.55 -16.08
C GLY A 130 3.49 -13.11 -15.53
N ALA A 131 3.49 -12.94 -14.21
CA ALA A 131 3.59 -11.63 -13.53
C ALA A 131 5.03 -11.08 -13.54
#